data_4af52e8fb664a00c4a846bfe9f4918bf
#
_entry.id   4af52e8fb664a00c4a846bfe9f4918bf
#
_cell.length_a   1.000
_cell.length_b   1.000
_cell.length_c   1.000
_cell.angle_alpha   90.00
_cell.angle_beta   90.00
_cell.angle_gamma   90.00
#
_symmetry.space_group_name_H-M   'P 1'
#
loop_
_entity.id
_entity.type
_entity.pdbx_description
1 polymer ?
#
loop_
_entity_poly.entity_id
_entity_poly.type
_entity_poly.pdbx_seq_one_letter_code
_entity_poly.pdbx_strand_id
1 'polypeptide(L)'
;ATRTTVNSPAGALLTFDTGPNPTPLGLRIEGPLGQAEVSADIVYGTIDSMIAAVNAKTELTGVRASAAEDGNALVLLATDGNAFTISHVETDGVTGAEDTPSNAIKLQQIRSDGLFADPITLVDKDSDLSASLSSLDTAINHFSIVQAQVGAYAATAQMQSELLARKEITVDEAISGITDADLTEVVTQLQSLLVNRDALRQVFAKVGQQSLFDLIR
;
A
#
# COMPACT_ATOMS: atom_id res chain seq x y z
N ALA A 1 -22.38 -17.75 5.41
CA ALA A 1 -21.19 -18.47 5.86
C ALA A 1 -19.94 -17.77 5.36
N THR A 2 -18.97 -17.53 6.23
CA THR A 2 -17.66 -16.95 5.87
C THR A 2 -16.94 -17.92 4.97
N ARG A 3 -16.62 -17.49 3.77
CA ARG A 3 -15.82 -18.26 2.81
C ARG A 3 -14.41 -17.71 2.78
N THR A 4 -13.44 -18.50 3.15
CA THR A 4 -12.03 -18.09 3.19
C THR A 4 -11.21 -18.94 2.24
N THR A 5 -10.47 -18.28 1.34
CA THR A 5 -9.54 -18.94 0.43
C THR A 5 -8.16 -19.02 1.07
N VAL A 6 -7.63 -20.23 1.14
CA VAL A 6 -6.27 -20.51 1.61
C VAL A 6 -5.36 -20.57 0.38
N ASN A 7 -4.53 -19.55 0.21
CA ASN A 7 -3.61 -19.42 -0.93
C ASN A 7 -2.18 -19.91 -0.59
N SER A 8 -1.98 -20.45 0.60
CA SER A 8 -0.66 -20.88 1.03
C SER A 8 -0.40 -22.33 0.67
N PRO A 9 0.74 -22.65 0.04
CA PRO A 9 1.16 -24.03 -0.18
C PRO A 9 1.47 -24.76 1.14
N ALA A 10 1.70 -24.04 2.23
CA ALA A 10 1.89 -24.61 3.57
C ALA A 10 0.54 -24.92 4.27
N GLY A 11 -0.59 -24.53 3.66
CA GLY A 11 -1.93 -24.85 4.17
C GLY A 11 -2.48 -23.86 5.18
N ALA A 12 -3.40 -24.34 6.00
CA ALA A 12 -4.04 -23.56 7.05
C ALA A 12 -4.22 -24.37 8.33
N LEU A 13 -4.16 -23.66 9.45
CA LEU A 13 -4.43 -24.17 10.78
C LEU A 13 -5.86 -23.82 11.16
N LEU A 14 -6.64 -24.81 11.60
CA LEU A 14 -7.96 -24.62 12.18
C LEU A 14 -7.94 -24.97 13.66
N THR A 15 -8.47 -24.09 14.48
CA THR A 15 -8.71 -24.32 15.90
C THR A 15 -10.19 -24.27 16.20
N PHE A 16 -10.63 -25.13 17.11
CA PHE A 16 -12.01 -25.26 17.51
C PHE A 16 -12.16 -24.91 18.99
N ASP A 17 -12.97 -23.90 19.25
CA ASP A 17 -13.27 -23.43 20.63
C ASP A 17 -14.65 -23.97 21.01
N THR A 18 -14.69 -25.22 21.51
CA THR A 18 -15.91 -25.90 21.90
C THR A 18 -15.88 -26.28 23.39
N GLY A 19 -17.06 -26.33 23.99
CA GLY A 19 -17.24 -26.73 25.37
C GLY A 19 -17.18 -28.24 25.62
N PRO A 20 -17.60 -28.68 26.81
CA PRO A 20 -17.60 -30.09 27.20
C PRO A 20 -18.63 -30.95 26.48
N ASN A 21 -19.66 -30.34 25.90
CA ASN A 21 -20.69 -31.06 25.17
C ASN A 21 -20.27 -31.27 23.70
N PRO A 22 -20.61 -32.39 23.10
CA PRO A 22 -20.42 -32.59 21.67
C PRO A 22 -21.11 -31.48 20.87
N THR A 23 -20.30 -30.74 20.12
CA THR A 23 -20.78 -29.67 19.24
C THR A 23 -20.63 -30.11 17.81
N PRO A 24 -21.71 -30.29 17.06
CA PRO A 24 -21.63 -30.64 15.66
C PRO A 24 -21.14 -29.44 14.86
N LEU A 25 -19.97 -29.57 14.22
CA LEU A 25 -19.39 -28.58 13.35
C LEU A 25 -19.34 -29.08 11.91
N GLY A 26 -19.78 -28.25 10.98
CA GLY A 26 -19.74 -28.52 9.56
C GLY A 26 -18.76 -27.60 8.82
N LEU A 27 -18.03 -28.17 7.90
CA LEU A 27 -17.13 -27.45 6.99
C LEU A 27 -17.46 -27.85 5.55
N ARG A 28 -17.52 -26.87 4.66
CA ARG A 28 -17.45 -27.10 3.22
C ARG A 28 -16.04 -26.78 2.77
N ILE A 29 -15.42 -27.75 2.12
CA ILE A 29 -14.08 -27.66 1.57
C ILE A 29 -14.19 -27.72 0.06
N GLU A 30 -13.71 -26.68 -0.63
CA GLU A 30 -13.55 -26.64 -2.07
C GLU A 30 -12.05 -26.65 -2.38
N GLY A 31 -11.57 -27.78 -2.83
CA GLY A 31 -10.17 -27.97 -3.17
C GLY A 31 -9.94 -28.16 -4.67
N PRO A 32 -8.73 -28.49 -5.08
CA PRO A 32 -8.36 -28.59 -6.49
C PRO A 32 -9.10 -29.70 -7.27
N LEU A 33 -9.60 -30.72 -6.60
CA LEU A 33 -10.33 -31.83 -7.24
C LEU A 33 -11.85 -31.64 -7.24
N GLY A 34 -12.37 -30.80 -6.34
CA GLY A 34 -13.79 -30.54 -6.20
C GLY A 34 -14.18 -30.09 -4.81
N GLN A 35 -15.47 -30.22 -4.49
CA GLN A 35 -15.99 -29.78 -3.19
C GLN A 35 -16.65 -30.94 -2.42
N ALA A 36 -16.56 -30.87 -1.10
CA ALA A 36 -17.29 -31.75 -0.20
C ALA A 36 -17.65 -31.03 1.09
N GLU A 37 -18.76 -31.48 1.70
CA GLU A 37 -19.13 -31.11 3.06
C GLU A 37 -18.67 -32.21 4.00
N VAL A 38 -18.10 -31.79 5.12
CA VAL A 38 -17.67 -32.67 6.21
C VAL A 38 -18.28 -32.17 7.50
N SER A 39 -18.68 -33.05 8.37
CA SER A 39 -19.20 -32.73 9.70
C SER A 39 -18.63 -33.69 10.72
N ALA A 40 -18.41 -33.20 11.92
CA ALA A 40 -17.97 -34.00 13.05
C ALA A 40 -18.40 -33.35 14.36
N ASP A 41 -18.63 -34.18 15.37
CA ASP A 41 -18.87 -33.73 16.72
C ASP A 41 -17.51 -33.43 17.41
N ILE A 42 -17.35 -32.20 17.87
CA ILE A 42 -16.15 -31.74 18.55
C ILE A 42 -16.45 -31.55 20.03
N VAL A 43 -15.60 -32.10 20.90
CA VAL A 43 -15.68 -31.98 22.34
C VAL A 43 -14.35 -31.45 22.86
N TYR A 44 -14.35 -30.35 23.62
CA TYR A 44 -13.14 -29.70 24.14
C TYR A 44 -12.09 -29.42 23.06
N GLY A 45 -12.50 -29.12 21.83
CA GLY A 45 -11.57 -28.89 20.72
C GLY A 45 -10.85 -30.12 20.22
N THR A 46 -11.31 -31.37 20.56
CA THR A 46 -10.73 -32.60 20.00
C THR A 46 -10.92 -32.64 18.49
N ILE A 47 -9.85 -32.91 17.76
CA ILE A 47 -9.81 -32.78 16.30
C ILE A 47 -9.88 -34.10 15.53
N ASP A 48 -9.73 -35.25 16.21
CA ASP A 48 -9.60 -36.55 15.57
C ASP A 48 -10.81 -36.91 14.68
N SER A 49 -12.04 -36.62 15.13
CA SER A 49 -13.24 -36.85 14.38
C SER A 49 -13.29 -35.98 13.10
N MET A 50 -12.88 -34.75 13.18
CA MET A 50 -12.81 -33.87 12.02
C MET A 50 -11.68 -34.25 11.05
N ILE A 51 -10.52 -34.68 11.56
CA ILE A 51 -9.44 -35.22 10.72
C ILE A 51 -9.95 -36.43 9.91
N ALA A 52 -10.63 -37.35 10.58
CA ALA A 52 -11.18 -38.53 9.91
C ALA A 52 -12.24 -38.16 8.84
N ALA A 53 -13.14 -37.20 9.17
CA ALA A 53 -14.17 -36.73 8.26
C ALA A 53 -13.57 -36.04 7.02
N VAL A 54 -12.58 -35.17 7.18
CA VAL A 54 -11.89 -34.51 6.06
C VAL A 54 -11.13 -35.52 5.21
N ASN A 55 -10.37 -36.43 5.84
CA ASN A 55 -9.58 -37.40 5.11
C ASN A 55 -10.41 -38.43 4.35
N ALA A 56 -11.62 -38.73 4.80
CA ALA A 56 -12.58 -39.52 4.04
C ALA A 56 -13.04 -38.85 2.73
N LYS A 57 -12.86 -37.54 2.59
CA LYS A 57 -13.23 -36.78 1.40
C LYS A 57 -12.02 -36.26 0.61
N THR A 58 -10.79 -36.70 0.94
CA THR A 58 -9.56 -36.24 0.26
C THR A 58 -9.58 -36.53 -1.24
N GLU A 59 -10.12 -37.71 -1.66
CA GLU A 59 -10.19 -38.04 -3.09
C GLU A 59 -11.16 -37.13 -3.87
N LEU A 60 -12.13 -36.51 -3.18
CA LEU A 60 -13.10 -35.59 -3.80
C LEU A 60 -12.62 -34.15 -3.78
N THR A 61 -11.89 -33.76 -2.74
CA THR A 61 -11.48 -32.36 -2.54
C THR A 61 -10.03 -32.09 -2.92
N GLY A 62 -9.17 -33.11 -2.83
CA GLY A 62 -7.73 -32.92 -2.93
C GLY A 62 -7.12 -32.26 -1.68
N VAL A 63 -7.88 -32.18 -0.57
CA VAL A 63 -7.41 -31.61 0.70
C VAL A 63 -7.28 -32.70 1.76
N ARG A 64 -6.18 -32.69 2.48
CA ARG A 64 -5.87 -33.61 3.57
C ARG A 64 -5.78 -32.87 4.90
N ALA A 65 -6.20 -33.55 5.97
CA ALA A 65 -6.11 -33.07 7.33
C ALA A 65 -5.08 -33.87 8.14
N SER A 66 -4.36 -33.19 9.03
CA SER A 66 -3.49 -33.77 10.04
C SER A 66 -3.57 -32.98 11.35
N ALA A 67 -3.16 -33.58 12.47
CA ALA A 67 -3.04 -32.85 13.71
C ALA A 67 -1.82 -31.93 13.66
N ALA A 68 -1.91 -30.74 14.27
CA ALA A 68 -0.76 -29.90 14.56
C ALA A 68 0.09 -30.49 15.69
N GLU A 69 1.30 -30.02 15.87
CA GLU A 69 2.26 -30.53 16.88
C GLU A 69 1.71 -30.45 18.32
N ASP A 70 0.88 -29.46 18.61
CA ASP A 70 0.23 -29.27 19.91
C ASP A 70 -1.00 -30.16 20.15
N GLY A 71 -1.46 -30.87 19.12
CA GLY A 71 -2.62 -31.77 19.19
C GLY A 71 -3.96 -31.08 19.31
N ASN A 72 -4.02 -29.74 19.38
CA ASN A 72 -5.25 -28.97 19.61
C ASN A 72 -5.74 -28.24 18.35
N ALA A 73 -5.04 -28.37 17.25
CA ALA A 73 -5.36 -27.72 16.00
C ALA A 73 -5.25 -28.69 14.83
N LEU A 74 -6.07 -28.46 13.83
CA LEU A 74 -6.13 -29.21 12.59
C LEU A 74 -5.37 -28.46 11.50
N VAL A 75 -4.40 -29.10 10.87
CA VAL A 75 -3.71 -28.57 9.69
C VAL A 75 -4.38 -29.12 8.44
N LEU A 76 -4.82 -28.24 7.56
CA LEU A 76 -5.35 -28.56 6.25
C LEU A 76 -4.34 -28.22 5.16
N LEU A 77 -4.10 -29.16 4.27
CA LEU A 77 -3.15 -29.04 3.18
C LEU A 77 -3.75 -29.58 1.88
N ALA A 78 -3.65 -28.79 0.79
CA ALA A 78 -3.96 -29.34 -0.53
C ALA A 78 -2.85 -30.30 -0.99
N THR A 79 -3.21 -31.44 -1.54
CA THR A 79 -2.27 -32.50 -1.95
C THR A 79 -1.37 -32.09 -3.10
N ASP A 80 -1.76 -31.10 -3.87
CA ASP A 80 -1.02 -30.53 -5.00
C ASP A 80 -0.40 -29.14 -4.70
N GLY A 81 -0.54 -28.66 -3.46
CA GLY A 81 -0.04 -27.34 -3.05
C GLY A 81 -0.84 -26.16 -3.59
N ASN A 82 -1.96 -26.40 -4.27
CA ASN A 82 -2.81 -25.32 -4.80
C ASN A 82 -3.70 -24.71 -3.71
N ALA A 83 -4.31 -23.57 -4.05
CA ALA A 83 -5.28 -22.92 -3.17
C ALA A 83 -6.54 -23.76 -2.98
N PHE A 84 -7.12 -23.67 -1.81
CA PHE A 84 -8.42 -24.26 -1.49
C PHE A 84 -9.27 -23.29 -0.66
N THR A 85 -10.57 -23.52 -0.63
CA THR A 85 -11.48 -22.63 0.10
C THR A 85 -12.20 -23.41 1.18
N ILE A 86 -12.36 -22.79 2.34
CA ILE A 86 -13.10 -23.35 3.48
C ILE A 86 -14.22 -22.38 3.84
N SER A 87 -15.38 -22.95 4.13
CA SER A 87 -16.50 -22.23 4.73
C SER A 87 -17.16 -23.07 5.80
N HIS A 88 -17.67 -22.41 6.83
CA HIS A 88 -18.53 -23.05 7.81
C HIS A 88 -19.88 -23.39 7.18
N VAL A 89 -20.42 -24.58 7.49
CA VAL A 89 -21.74 -25.01 7.05
C VAL A 89 -22.52 -25.37 8.29
N GLU A 90 -23.73 -24.84 8.37
CA GLU A 90 -24.66 -25.22 9.41
C GLU A 90 -25.01 -26.71 9.29
N THR A 91 -24.81 -27.46 10.35
CA THR A 91 -25.22 -28.88 10.39
C THR A 91 -26.71 -28.96 10.69
N ASP A 92 -27.49 -28.96 9.65
CA ASP A 92 -28.94 -29.07 9.73
C ASP A 92 -29.34 -30.42 10.32
N GLY A 93 -30.01 -30.43 11.47
CA GLY A 93 -30.64 -31.65 11.98
C GLY A 93 -30.57 -31.88 13.50
N VAL A 94 -29.90 -31.10 14.29
CA VAL A 94 -29.97 -31.23 15.76
C VAL A 94 -30.89 -30.14 16.32
N THR A 95 -32.20 -30.46 16.32
CA THR A 95 -33.17 -29.70 17.09
C THR A 95 -32.77 -29.74 18.58
N GLY A 96 -32.20 -28.64 19.09
CA GLY A 96 -31.82 -28.49 20.50
C GLY A 96 -30.34 -28.17 20.74
N ALA A 97 -29.50 -28.08 19.73
CA ALA A 97 -28.19 -27.43 19.88
C ALA A 97 -28.44 -25.93 19.99
N GLU A 98 -28.23 -25.38 21.17
CA GLU A 98 -28.03 -23.95 21.33
C GLU A 98 -26.97 -23.54 20.31
N ASP A 99 -27.18 -22.40 19.62
CA ASP A 99 -26.35 -21.87 18.52
C ASP A 99 -24.86 -22.17 18.73
N THR A 100 -24.27 -22.87 17.77
CA THR A 100 -22.80 -23.02 17.75
C THR A 100 -22.20 -21.64 17.94
N PRO A 101 -21.35 -21.43 18.96
CA PRO A 101 -20.83 -20.09 19.23
C PRO A 101 -20.24 -19.53 17.93
N SER A 102 -20.66 -18.35 17.57
CA SER A 102 -20.29 -17.69 16.30
C SER A 102 -18.78 -17.54 16.06
N ASN A 103 -17.97 -17.94 17.04
CA ASN A 103 -16.50 -17.88 17.05
C ASN A 103 -15.85 -19.26 17.28
N ALA A 104 -16.60 -20.34 17.15
CA ALA A 104 -16.10 -21.69 17.47
C ALA A 104 -14.96 -22.16 16.52
N ILE A 105 -14.89 -21.65 15.30
CA ILE A 105 -13.90 -22.06 14.31
C ILE A 105 -13.01 -20.87 13.94
N LYS A 106 -11.73 -20.98 14.20
CA LYS A 106 -10.71 -19.98 13.78
C LYS A 106 -9.77 -20.61 12.77
N LEU A 107 -9.51 -19.89 11.70
CA LEU A 107 -8.62 -20.30 10.62
C LEU A 107 -7.42 -19.35 10.57
N GLN A 108 -6.23 -19.90 10.54
CA GLN A 108 -4.98 -19.14 10.31
C GLN A 108 -4.26 -19.74 9.10
N GLN A 109 -3.92 -18.93 8.13
CA GLN A 109 -3.09 -19.39 7.01
C GLN A 109 -1.64 -19.53 7.47
N ILE A 110 -0.99 -20.62 7.07
CA ILE A 110 0.44 -20.83 7.30
C ILE A 110 1.17 -20.18 6.12
N ARG A 111 2.01 -19.19 6.40
CA ARG A 111 2.80 -18.50 5.37
C ARG A 111 3.97 -19.38 4.90
N SER A 112 4.54 -19.05 3.76
CA SER A 112 5.72 -19.75 3.21
C SER A 112 6.97 -19.65 4.10
N ASP A 113 7.03 -18.68 5.01
CA ASP A 113 8.07 -18.50 6.02
C ASP A 113 7.82 -19.31 7.30
N GLY A 114 6.71 -20.09 7.35
CA GLY A 114 6.30 -20.89 8.51
C GLY A 114 5.58 -20.09 9.60
N LEU A 115 5.38 -18.79 9.43
CA LEU A 115 4.61 -17.97 10.36
C LEU A 115 3.11 -18.05 10.08
N PHE A 116 2.31 -17.81 11.11
CA PHE A 116 0.86 -17.78 10.99
C PHE A 116 0.36 -16.39 10.62
N ALA A 117 -0.62 -16.33 9.72
CA ALA A 117 -1.38 -15.11 9.46
C ALA A 117 -2.32 -14.80 10.64
N ASP A 118 -2.92 -13.62 10.64
CA ASP A 118 -3.92 -13.26 11.63
C ASP A 118 -5.11 -14.25 11.56
N PRO A 119 -5.67 -14.66 12.71
CA PRO A 119 -6.78 -15.62 12.75
C PRO A 119 -8.05 -15.00 12.16
N ILE A 120 -8.69 -15.75 11.29
CA ILE A 120 -10.00 -15.44 10.70
C ILE A 120 -11.03 -16.34 11.38
N THR A 121 -12.06 -15.76 11.97
CA THR A 121 -13.17 -16.53 12.52
C THR A 121 -14.13 -16.94 11.40
N LEU A 122 -14.39 -18.24 11.27
CA LEU A 122 -15.40 -18.75 10.34
C LEU A 122 -16.78 -18.71 11.02
N VAL A 123 -17.58 -17.74 10.65
CA VAL A 123 -18.89 -17.46 11.28
C VAL A 123 -20.02 -17.89 10.37
N ASP A 124 -21.15 -18.20 10.95
CA ASP A 124 -22.37 -18.47 10.23
C ASP A 124 -23.02 -17.19 9.65
N LYS A 125 -24.04 -17.38 8.84
CA LYS A 125 -24.55 -16.49 7.80
C LYS A 125 -25.01 -15.09 8.24
N ASP A 126 -25.48 -14.89 9.47
CA ASP A 126 -26.19 -13.65 9.84
C ASP A 126 -25.35 -12.60 10.61
N SER A 127 -24.34 -13.03 11.35
CA SER A 127 -23.41 -12.09 12.03
C SER A 127 -22.37 -11.48 11.07
N ASP A 128 -22.13 -12.12 9.93
CA ASP A 128 -21.06 -11.82 8.99
C ASP A 128 -21.36 -10.59 8.11
N LEU A 129 -22.62 -10.37 7.76
CA LEU A 129 -23.01 -9.26 6.89
C LEU A 129 -22.83 -7.92 7.61
N SER A 130 -23.21 -7.84 8.87
CA SER A 130 -23.04 -6.61 9.68
C SER A 130 -21.57 -6.31 9.95
N ALA A 131 -20.75 -7.32 10.23
CA ALA A 131 -19.31 -7.17 10.41
C ALA A 131 -18.61 -6.79 9.10
N SER A 132 -19.02 -7.40 7.98
CA SER A 132 -18.49 -7.09 6.65
C SER A 132 -18.87 -5.68 6.20
N LEU A 133 -20.10 -5.24 6.48
CA LEU A 133 -20.55 -3.86 6.22
C LEU A 133 -19.76 -2.85 7.07
N SER A 134 -19.54 -3.14 8.35
CA SER A 134 -18.72 -2.27 9.23
C SER A 134 -17.27 -2.18 8.76
N SER A 135 -16.70 -3.30 8.31
CA SER A 135 -15.35 -3.32 7.73
C SER A 135 -15.26 -2.55 6.42
N LEU A 136 -16.29 -2.64 5.58
CA LEU A 136 -16.39 -1.88 4.34
C LEU A 136 -16.53 -0.38 4.61
N ASP A 137 -17.36 0.02 5.57
CA ASP A 137 -17.49 1.43 5.99
C ASP A 137 -16.16 1.98 6.51
N THR A 138 -15.43 1.20 7.30
CA THR A 138 -14.10 1.56 7.79
C THR A 138 -13.11 1.74 6.64
N ALA A 139 -13.12 0.83 5.67
CA ALA A 139 -12.26 0.91 4.49
C ALA A 139 -12.60 2.13 3.60
N ILE A 140 -13.89 2.43 3.40
CA ILE A 140 -14.35 3.61 2.65
C ILE A 140 -13.93 4.90 3.35
N ASN A 141 -14.08 4.97 4.67
CA ASN A 141 -13.66 6.12 5.45
C ASN A 141 -12.15 6.32 5.39
N HIS A 142 -11.36 5.25 5.51
CA HIS A 142 -9.90 5.31 5.36
C HIS A 142 -9.49 5.77 3.96
N PHE A 143 -10.14 5.24 2.91
CA PHE A 143 -9.90 5.65 1.53
C PHE A 143 -10.20 7.13 1.33
N SER A 144 -11.30 7.63 1.89
CA SER A 144 -11.69 9.05 1.81
C SER A 144 -10.65 9.97 2.47
N ILE A 145 -10.11 9.56 3.62
CA ILE A 145 -9.04 10.29 4.33
C ILE A 145 -7.76 10.32 3.49
N VAL A 146 -7.35 9.18 2.94
CA VAL A 146 -6.15 9.09 2.08
C VAL A 146 -6.32 9.95 0.82
N GLN A 147 -7.50 9.91 0.19
CA GLN A 147 -7.81 10.74 -0.97
C GLN A 147 -7.72 12.24 -0.64
N ALA A 148 -8.26 12.66 0.52
CA ALA A 148 -8.13 14.04 0.97
C ALA A 148 -6.67 14.45 1.23
N GLN A 149 -5.87 13.57 1.81
CA GLN A 149 -4.42 13.81 2.01
C GLN A 149 -3.68 13.94 0.69
N VAL A 150 -3.93 13.06 -0.27
CA VAL A 150 -3.34 13.15 -1.61
C VAL A 150 -3.74 14.46 -2.30
N GLY A 151 -5.01 14.86 -2.18
CA GLY A 151 -5.48 16.15 -2.67
C GLY A 151 -4.76 17.36 -2.03
N ALA A 152 -4.55 17.31 -0.72
CA ALA A 152 -3.80 18.35 -0.01
C ALA A 152 -2.32 18.41 -0.44
N TYR A 153 -1.67 17.25 -0.63
CA TYR A 153 -0.30 17.22 -1.16
C TYR A 153 -0.21 17.74 -2.59
N ALA A 154 -1.17 17.40 -3.45
CA ALA A 154 -1.23 17.92 -4.81
C ALA A 154 -1.39 19.45 -4.83
N ALA A 155 -2.28 19.99 -4.01
CA ALA A 155 -2.46 21.45 -3.86
C ALA A 155 -1.18 22.13 -3.34
N THR A 156 -0.51 21.52 -2.38
CA THR A 156 0.78 22.05 -1.86
C THR A 156 1.85 22.04 -2.94
N ALA A 157 1.96 20.96 -3.71
CA ALA A 157 2.91 20.86 -4.81
C ALA A 157 2.64 21.92 -5.89
N GLN A 158 1.38 22.17 -6.20
CA GLN A 158 0.99 23.21 -7.15
C GLN A 158 1.35 24.61 -6.65
N MET A 159 1.07 24.94 -5.38
CA MET A 159 1.48 26.21 -4.78
C MET A 159 3.01 26.40 -4.77
N GLN A 160 3.76 25.33 -4.51
CA GLN A 160 5.22 25.38 -4.58
C GLN A 160 5.73 25.61 -5.99
N SER A 161 5.11 24.98 -6.99
CA SER A 161 5.43 25.21 -8.41
C SER A 161 5.17 26.65 -8.83
N GLU A 162 4.03 27.23 -8.43
CA GLU A 162 3.73 28.64 -8.68
C GLU A 162 4.69 29.60 -7.99
N LEU A 163 5.08 29.28 -6.74
CA LEU A 163 6.07 30.07 -6.02
C LEU A 163 7.45 30.03 -6.69
N LEU A 164 7.86 28.86 -7.18
CA LEU A 164 9.13 28.74 -7.92
C LEU A 164 9.09 29.52 -9.23
N ALA A 165 8.00 29.46 -9.99
CA ALA A 165 7.85 30.23 -11.20
C ALA A 165 7.90 31.75 -10.95
N ARG A 166 7.28 32.23 -9.86
CA ARG A 166 7.39 33.64 -9.45
C ARG A 166 8.81 34.02 -9.05
N LYS A 167 9.52 33.15 -8.34
CA LYS A 167 10.92 33.38 -7.96
C LYS A 167 11.82 33.43 -9.19
N GLU A 168 11.60 32.58 -10.18
CA GLU A 168 12.32 32.59 -11.45
C GLU A 168 12.19 33.95 -12.14
N ILE A 169 10.95 34.45 -12.28
CA ILE A 169 10.72 35.79 -12.86
C ILE A 169 11.43 36.87 -12.06
N THR A 170 11.37 36.84 -10.72
CA THR A 170 12.02 37.83 -9.88
C THR A 170 13.56 37.80 -10.03
N VAL A 171 14.12 36.61 -10.17
CA VAL A 171 15.56 36.43 -10.39
C VAL A 171 15.95 36.95 -11.77
N ASP A 172 15.19 36.65 -12.81
CA ASP A 172 15.42 37.11 -14.17
C ASP A 172 15.34 38.65 -14.26
N GLU A 173 14.34 39.26 -13.61
CA GLU A 173 14.22 40.72 -13.50
C GLU A 173 15.46 41.34 -12.77
N ALA A 174 15.92 40.72 -11.70
CA ALA A 174 17.08 41.18 -10.98
C ALA A 174 18.37 41.06 -11.82
N ILE A 175 18.55 39.97 -12.54
CA ILE A 175 19.67 39.74 -13.46
C ILE A 175 19.64 40.78 -14.60
N SER A 176 18.46 40.99 -15.22
CA SER A 176 18.30 42.03 -16.26
C SER A 176 18.62 43.41 -15.75
N GLY A 177 18.13 43.76 -14.55
CA GLY A 177 18.43 45.07 -13.93
C GLY A 177 19.92 45.31 -13.67
N ILE A 178 20.65 44.29 -13.25
CA ILE A 178 22.11 44.38 -13.04
C ILE A 178 22.83 44.48 -14.39
N THR A 179 22.45 43.65 -15.35
CA THR A 179 23.09 43.61 -16.68
C THR A 179 22.88 44.94 -17.44
N ASP A 180 21.65 45.46 -17.39
CA ASP A 180 21.32 46.75 -18.07
C ASP A 180 22.04 47.96 -17.41
N ALA A 181 22.16 47.95 -16.07
CA ALA A 181 22.91 48.97 -15.34
C ALA A 181 24.40 48.95 -15.70
N ASP A 182 25.03 47.77 -15.72
CA ASP A 182 26.43 47.60 -16.09
C ASP A 182 26.69 48.03 -17.55
N LEU A 183 25.82 47.66 -18.48
CA LEU A 183 25.93 48.07 -19.89
C LEU A 183 25.85 49.58 -20.06
N THR A 184 24.93 50.23 -19.35
CA THR A 184 24.76 51.69 -19.41
C THR A 184 26.00 52.41 -18.87
N GLU A 185 26.57 51.94 -17.77
CA GLU A 185 27.79 52.49 -17.21
C GLU A 185 28.97 52.29 -18.15
N VAL A 186 29.18 51.08 -18.68
CA VAL A 186 30.28 50.78 -19.60
C VAL A 186 30.16 51.64 -20.89
N VAL A 187 28.96 51.78 -21.46
CA VAL A 187 28.76 52.64 -22.66
C VAL A 187 29.05 54.09 -22.35
N THR A 188 28.66 54.61 -21.19
CA THR A 188 28.92 55.97 -20.76
C THR A 188 30.42 56.20 -20.57
N GLN A 189 31.14 55.25 -19.93
CA GLN A 189 32.59 55.30 -19.77
C GLN A 189 33.31 55.25 -21.14
N LEU A 190 32.87 54.39 -22.03
CA LEU A 190 33.41 54.28 -23.38
C LEU A 190 33.26 55.59 -24.16
N GLN A 191 32.08 56.21 -24.12
CA GLN A 191 31.86 57.51 -24.74
C GLN A 191 32.76 58.60 -24.18
N SER A 192 32.93 58.63 -22.84
CA SER A 192 33.84 59.57 -22.17
C SER A 192 35.29 59.40 -22.61
N LEU A 193 35.74 58.13 -22.69
CA LEU A 193 37.10 57.83 -23.19
C LEU A 193 37.29 58.20 -24.64
N LEU A 194 36.31 57.99 -25.51
CA LEU A 194 36.37 58.43 -26.91
C LEU A 194 36.50 59.96 -27.04
N VAL A 195 35.68 60.70 -26.28
CA VAL A 195 35.78 62.19 -26.25
C VAL A 195 37.11 62.66 -25.74
N ASN A 196 37.63 62.06 -24.65
CA ASN A 196 38.98 62.42 -24.12
C ASN A 196 40.05 62.06 -25.12
N ARG A 197 40.03 60.96 -25.81
CA ARG A 197 40.96 60.59 -26.87
C ARG A 197 40.98 61.61 -28.01
N ASP A 198 39.84 62.07 -28.47
CA ASP A 198 39.75 63.02 -29.59
C ASP A 198 40.18 64.42 -29.14
N ALA A 199 39.87 64.84 -27.90
CA ALA A 199 40.38 66.06 -27.31
C ALA A 199 41.90 66.03 -27.21
N LEU A 200 42.53 64.93 -26.74
CA LEU A 200 43.94 64.76 -26.68
C LEU A 200 44.58 64.81 -28.06
N ARG A 201 44.02 64.22 -29.06
CA ARG A 201 44.47 64.29 -30.46
C ARG A 201 44.52 65.75 -30.98
N GLN A 202 43.43 66.51 -30.68
CA GLN A 202 43.36 67.93 -31.07
C GLN A 202 44.43 68.77 -30.34
N VAL A 203 44.64 68.52 -29.04
CA VAL A 203 45.68 69.22 -28.28
C VAL A 203 47.07 68.88 -28.81
N PHE A 204 47.36 67.62 -29.08
CA PHE A 204 48.60 67.16 -29.68
C PHE A 204 48.87 67.82 -31.06
N ALA A 205 47.84 67.86 -31.90
CA ALA A 205 47.98 68.56 -33.22
C ALA A 205 48.25 70.05 -33.06
N LYS A 206 47.60 70.69 -32.08
CA LYS A 206 47.74 72.12 -31.83
C LYS A 206 49.13 72.44 -31.23
N VAL A 207 49.62 71.68 -30.27
CA VAL A 207 50.92 71.80 -29.64
C VAL A 207 52.03 71.51 -30.66
N GLY A 208 51.87 70.48 -31.49
CA GLY A 208 52.83 70.15 -32.55
C GLY A 208 52.96 71.24 -33.60
N GLN A 209 51.88 71.91 -33.91
CA GLN A 209 51.94 73.07 -34.85
C GLN A 209 52.51 74.30 -34.24
N GLN A 210 52.28 74.64 -32.96
CA GLN A 210 52.84 75.79 -32.29
C GLN A 210 54.36 75.68 -32.06
N SER A 211 54.82 74.48 -31.67
CA SER A 211 56.24 74.21 -31.44
C SER A 211 57.07 74.33 -32.73
N LEU A 212 56.53 74.09 -33.92
CA LEU A 212 57.23 74.18 -35.20
C LEU A 212 57.35 75.64 -35.72
N PHE A 213 56.36 76.47 -35.39
CA PHE A 213 56.32 77.83 -35.85
C PHE A 213 57.13 78.81 -34.93
N ASP A 214 57.28 78.52 -33.63
CA ASP A 214 58.01 79.30 -32.67
C ASP A 214 59.53 79.09 -32.75
N LEU A 215 60.00 77.99 -33.38
CA LEU A 215 61.40 77.64 -33.53
C LEU A 215 62.04 78.26 -34.80
N ILE A 216 61.25 78.87 -35.68
CA ILE A 216 61.71 79.41 -36.96
C ILE A 216 61.74 80.97 -36.97
N ARG A 217 61.60 81.58 -35.82
CA ARG A 217 61.65 83.03 -35.75
C ARG A 217 62.86 83.55 -35.01
#